data_f710403124d93be52ac68d422c792860
#
_entry.id   f710403124d93be52ac68d422c792860
#
_cell.length_a   1.000
_cell.length_b   1.000
_cell.length_c   1.000
_cell.angle_alpha   90.00
_cell.angle_beta   90.00
_cell.angle_gamma   90.00
#
_symmetry.space_group_name_H-M   'P 1'
#
loop_
_entity.id
_entity.type
_entity.pdbx_description
1 polymer ?
#
loop_
_entity_poly.entity_id
_entity_poly.type
_entity_poly.pdbx_seq_one_letter_code
_entity_poly.pdbx_strand_id
1 'polypeptide(L)'
;MMAAKRTANRRRRQVIDPRIRAEVIAKWGDRCWLRLPGCTGAGEEDDHIVPWSHRGVDSVANIRRACKHCNAMRQDRVLSGYGATIHCVIGPPTADLIGYAADYMRYDSVMVAHSEFARVLSCDDDELAGKKAVRLAAALAWDAAYRQLARTQTPLDVWLIRTLPRSRSHPDMLAEWIAFDYDIHVVDPGAEQVFDTVDNAADEQVARQWYAMGVTQASVCARLAQRHAQLVQLGLRNGTTAHDDSLEW
;
A
#
# COMPACT_ATOMS: atom_id res chain seq x y z
N MET A 1 -11.76 -0.52 -46.60
CA MET A 1 -10.96 -1.16 -45.50
C MET A 1 -11.84 -1.23 -44.28
N MET A 2 -12.40 -2.40 -43.95
CA MET A 2 -13.27 -2.59 -42.80
C MET A 2 -12.39 -2.83 -41.55
N ALA A 3 -12.53 -1.96 -40.53
CA ALA A 3 -11.88 -2.14 -39.24
C ALA A 3 -12.55 -3.28 -38.49
N ALA A 4 -11.80 -4.38 -38.29
CA ALA A 4 -12.24 -5.49 -37.46
C ALA A 4 -12.42 -5.03 -36.01
N LYS A 5 -13.65 -5.02 -35.50
CA LYS A 5 -13.97 -4.84 -34.07
C LYS A 5 -13.37 -6.01 -33.31
N ARG A 6 -12.27 -5.79 -32.58
CA ARG A 6 -11.79 -6.71 -31.56
C ARG A 6 -12.84 -6.75 -30.45
N THR A 7 -13.77 -7.68 -30.51
CA THR A 7 -14.61 -8.06 -29.38
C THR A 7 -13.68 -8.66 -28.32
N ALA A 8 -13.33 -7.83 -27.33
CA ALA A 8 -12.69 -8.33 -26.12
C ALA A 8 -13.64 -9.37 -25.50
N ASN A 9 -13.23 -10.64 -25.55
CA ASN A 9 -13.93 -11.75 -24.93
C ASN A 9 -13.89 -11.53 -23.40
N ARG A 10 -14.85 -10.74 -22.90
CA ARG A 10 -15.06 -10.50 -21.46
C ARG A 10 -15.52 -11.83 -20.91
N ARG A 11 -14.59 -12.70 -20.46
CA ARG A 11 -14.92 -13.92 -19.75
C ARG A 11 -15.89 -13.55 -18.64
N ARG A 12 -17.16 -14.00 -18.75
CA ARG A 12 -18.17 -13.82 -17.72
C ARG A 12 -17.58 -14.38 -16.43
N ARG A 13 -17.53 -13.55 -15.38
CA ARG A 13 -17.13 -13.97 -14.04
C ARG A 13 -18.04 -15.17 -13.66
N GLN A 14 -17.47 -16.34 -13.58
CA GLN A 14 -18.20 -17.55 -13.25
C GLN A 14 -18.60 -17.45 -11.77
N VAL A 15 -19.82 -17.82 -11.44
CA VAL A 15 -20.26 -17.89 -10.04
C VAL A 15 -19.44 -18.99 -9.36
N ILE A 16 -18.82 -18.68 -8.24
CA ILE A 16 -18.02 -19.65 -7.46
C ILE A 16 -18.94 -20.80 -7.01
N ASP A 17 -18.45 -22.05 -7.13
CA ASP A 17 -19.17 -23.23 -6.69
C ASP A 17 -19.59 -23.09 -5.22
N PRO A 18 -20.89 -23.26 -4.89
CA PRO A 18 -21.39 -23.20 -3.52
C PRO A 18 -20.65 -24.11 -2.54
N ARG A 19 -20.12 -25.24 -3.02
CA ARG A 19 -19.32 -26.17 -2.21
C ARG A 19 -18.01 -25.54 -1.78
N ILE A 20 -17.29 -24.89 -2.72
CA ILE A 20 -16.05 -24.15 -2.41
C ILE A 20 -16.35 -23.05 -1.40
N ARG A 21 -17.44 -22.29 -1.60
CA ARG A 21 -17.85 -21.25 -0.64
C ARG A 21 -18.12 -21.82 0.75
N ALA A 22 -18.84 -22.93 0.85
CA ALA A 22 -19.12 -23.57 2.13
C ALA A 22 -17.84 -24.01 2.84
N GLU A 23 -16.89 -24.59 2.12
CA GLU A 23 -15.58 -24.98 2.65
C GLU A 23 -14.73 -23.75 3.07
N VAL A 24 -14.77 -22.68 2.30
CA VAL A 24 -14.09 -21.39 2.65
C VAL A 24 -14.64 -20.87 3.97
N ILE A 25 -15.98 -20.82 4.13
CA ILE A 25 -16.63 -20.35 5.35
C ILE A 25 -16.30 -21.28 6.54
N ALA A 26 -16.37 -22.58 6.35
CA ALA A 26 -16.04 -23.54 7.39
C ALA A 26 -14.58 -23.44 7.86
N LYS A 27 -13.65 -23.20 6.93
CA LYS A 27 -12.21 -23.17 7.22
C LYS A 27 -11.71 -21.80 7.68
N TRP A 28 -12.18 -20.73 7.06
CA TRP A 28 -11.63 -19.37 7.24
C TRP A 28 -12.61 -18.38 7.88
N GLY A 29 -13.86 -18.81 8.08
CA GLY A 29 -14.95 -17.97 8.61
C GLY A 29 -15.62 -17.09 7.56
N ASP A 30 -16.70 -16.43 7.97
CA ASP A 30 -17.53 -15.54 7.13
C ASP A 30 -17.36 -14.08 7.54
N ARG A 31 -16.10 -13.63 7.67
CA ARG A 31 -15.78 -12.23 7.94
C ARG A 31 -14.89 -11.64 6.85
N CYS A 32 -15.03 -10.33 6.62
CA CYS A 32 -14.19 -9.65 5.67
C CYS A 32 -12.71 -9.79 6.03
N TRP A 33 -11.93 -10.38 5.14
CA TRP A 33 -10.51 -10.61 5.35
C TRP A 33 -9.63 -9.37 5.13
N LEU A 34 -10.10 -8.41 4.31
CA LEU A 34 -9.32 -7.24 3.87
C LEU A 34 -9.15 -6.18 4.96
N ARG A 35 -10.22 -5.86 5.70
CA ARG A 35 -10.18 -4.87 6.79
C ARG A 35 -9.72 -3.47 6.36
N LEU A 36 -10.02 -3.07 5.11
CA LEU A 36 -9.74 -1.72 4.63
C LEU A 36 -10.55 -0.66 5.40
N PRO A 37 -10.15 0.62 5.37
CA PRO A 37 -10.96 1.71 5.92
C PRO A 37 -12.41 1.65 5.43
N GLY A 38 -13.36 1.81 6.34
CA GLY A 38 -14.80 1.67 6.03
C GLY A 38 -15.31 0.22 5.95
N CYS A 39 -14.50 -0.77 6.37
CA CYS A 39 -14.89 -2.18 6.39
C CYS A 39 -16.11 -2.43 7.29
N THR A 40 -17.15 -3.10 6.75
CA THR A 40 -18.34 -3.52 7.51
C THR A 40 -18.07 -4.73 8.41
N GLY A 41 -16.97 -5.46 8.17
CA GLY A 41 -16.63 -6.69 8.88
C GLY A 41 -17.34 -7.95 8.36
N ALA A 42 -18.43 -7.83 7.61
CA ALA A 42 -19.20 -8.97 7.09
C ALA A 42 -18.56 -9.59 5.84
N GLY A 43 -18.71 -10.88 5.66
CA GLY A 43 -18.34 -11.60 4.45
C GLY A 43 -19.52 -11.66 3.47
N GLU A 44 -19.62 -10.69 2.58
CA GLU A 44 -20.73 -10.58 1.64
C GLU A 44 -20.41 -11.19 0.26
N GLU A 45 -19.14 -11.15 -0.13
CA GLU A 45 -18.65 -11.59 -1.44
C GLU A 45 -17.48 -12.56 -1.32
N ASP A 46 -17.27 -13.35 -2.35
CA ASP A 46 -16.11 -14.22 -2.49
C ASP A 46 -15.00 -13.44 -3.21
N ASP A 47 -13.86 -13.30 -2.56
CA ASP A 47 -12.73 -12.54 -3.08
C ASP A 47 -11.51 -13.46 -3.27
N HIS A 48 -10.89 -13.35 -4.43
CA HIS A 48 -9.70 -14.13 -4.77
C HIS A 48 -8.43 -13.45 -4.22
N ILE A 49 -7.64 -14.15 -3.43
CA ILE A 49 -6.35 -13.67 -2.92
C ILE A 49 -5.43 -13.27 -4.10
N VAL A 50 -5.20 -14.21 -5.00
CA VAL A 50 -4.65 -13.94 -6.33
C VAL A 50 -5.83 -13.60 -7.23
N PRO A 51 -5.97 -12.36 -7.71
CA PRO A 51 -7.14 -11.91 -8.46
C PRO A 51 -7.40 -12.74 -9.73
N TRP A 52 -8.67 -12.86 -10.10
CA TRP A 52 -9.06 -13.52 -11.35
C TRP A 52 -8.39 -12.92 -12.59
N SER A 53 -8.20 -11.59 -12.61
CA SER A 53 -7.45 -10.88 -13.66
C SER A 53 -6.01 -11.39 -13.82
N HIS A 54 -5.46 -11.99 -12.76
CA HIS A 54 -4.11 -12.55 -12.69
C HIS A 54 -4.11 -14.10 -12.65
N ARG A 55 -5.14 -14.73 -13.24
CA ARG A 55 -5.29 -16.18 -13.33
C ARG A 55 -5.49 -16.88 -11.98
N GLY A 56 -5.98 -16.18 -10.97
CA GLY A 56 -6.41 -16.79 -9.72
C GLY A 56 -7.49 -17.83 -9.98
N VAL A 57 -7.38 -18.98 -9.32
CA VAL A 57 -8.31 -20.12 -9.51
C VAL A 57 -9.34 -20.16 -8.37
N ASP A 58 -10.51 -20.73 -8.66
CA ASP A 58 -11.55 -21.00 -7.68
C ASP A 58 -11.12 -22.18 -6.80
N SER A 59 -10.61 -21.88 -5.61
CA SER A 59 -10.19 -22.90 -4.64
C SER A 59 -10.30 -22.36 -3.21
N VAL A 60 -10.45 -23.26 -2.25
CA VAL A 60 -10.45 -22.93 -0.81
C VAL A 60 -9.16 -22.22 -0.38
N ALA A 61 -8.04 -22.52 -1.04
CA ALA A 61 -6.77 -21.87 -0.78
C ALA A 61 -6.77 -20.40 -1.24
N ASN A 62 -7.40 -20.10 -2.37
CA ASN A 62 -7.34 -18.79 -3.03
C ASN A 62 -8.55 -17.87 -2.77
N ILE A 63 -9.58 -18.32 -2.05
CA ILE A 63 -10.78 -17.54 -1.79
C ILE A 63 -10.89 -17.19 -0.30
N ARG A 64 -11.29 -15.94 -0.02
CA ARG A 64 -11.69 -15.46 1.30
C ARG A 64 -12.97 -14.66 1.18
N ARG A 65 -13.69 -14.56 2.29
CA ARG A 65 -14.89 -13.73 2.34
C ARG A 65 -14.50 -12.26 2.52
N ALA A 66 -15.13 -11.38 1.75
CA ALA A 66 -14.92 -9.93 1.83
C ALA A 66 -16.25 -9.18 1.88
N CYS A 67 -16.28 -8.01 2.50
CA CYS A 67 -17.43 -7.12 2.35
C CYS A 67 -17.37 -6.43 0.98
N LYS A 68 -18.53 -6.02 0.47
CA LYS A 68 -18.64 -5.34 -0.83
C LYS A 68 -17.75 -4.10 -0.93
N HIS A 69 -17.72 -3.30 0.16
CA HIS A 69 -16.89 -2.11 0.23
C HIS A 69 -15.41 -2.45 0.03
N CYS A 70 -14.86 -3.35 0.84
CA CYS A 70 -13.45 -3.71 0.76
C CYS A 70 -13.09 -4.39 -0.57
N ASN A 71 -13.95 -5.26 -1.09
CA ASN A 71 -13.73 -5.92 -2.37
C ASN A 71 -13.67 -4.90 -3.52
N ALA A 72 -14.59 -3.93 -3.54
CA ALA A 72 -14.58 -2.84 -4.51
C ALA A 72 -13.34 -1.93 -4.37
N MET A 73 -12.94 -1.59 -3.13
CA MET A 73 -11.77 -0.76 -2.86
C MET A 73 -10.46 -1.47 -3.19
N ARG A 74 -10.37 -2.78 -2.94
CA ARG A 74 -9.18 -3.57 -3.26
C ARG A 74 -8.92 -3.63 -4.76
N GLN A 75 -9.96 -3.83 -5.56
CA GLN A 75 -9.84 -4.12 -7.00
C GLN A 75 -8.96 -5.38 -7.21
N ASP A 76 -7.79 -5.22 -7.81
CA ASP A 76 -6.82 -6.29 -8.08
C ASP A 76 -5.47 -6.10 -7.34
N ARG A 77 -5.44 -5.23 -6.31
CA ARG A 77 -4.26 -5.12 -5.44
C ARG A 77 -4.01 -6.43 -4.69
N VAL A 78 -2.75 -6.77 -4.51
CA VAL A 78 -2.33 -7.99 -3.82
C VAL A 78 -1.68 -7.66 -2.47
N LEU A 79 -1.64 -8.64 -1.56
CA LEU A 79 -0.83 -8.53 -0.35
C LEU A 79 0.65 -8.39 -0.72
N SER A 80 1.41 -7.64 0.08
CA SER A 80 2.86 -7.58 -0.05
C SER A 80 3.45 -9.00 -0.08
N GLY A 81 4.37 -9.27 -1.01
CA GLY A 81 4.96 -10.59 -1.20
C GLY A 81 4.15 -11.59 -2.03
N TYR A 82 2.89 -11.25 -2.44
CA TYR A 82 2.14 -12.05 -3.44
C TYR A 82 2.43 -11.62 -4.89
N GLY A 83 3.36 -10.74 -5.06
CA GLY A 83 3.89 -10.15 -6.27
C GLY A 83 4.99 -9.22 -5.83
N ALA A 84 4.79 -7.90 -5.89
CA ALA A 84 5.72 -6.97 -5.30
C ALA A 84 5.77 -7.12 -3.77
N THR A 85 6.98 -7.03 -3.20
CA THR A 85 7.20 -6.69 -1.79
C THR A 85 7.23 -5.17 -1.69
N ILE A 86 6.40 -4.60 -0.82
CA ILE A 86 6.22 -3.15 -0.77
C ILE A 86 6.66 -2.64 0.60
N HIS A 87 7.64 -1.74 0.57
CA HIS A 87 8.13 -0.96 1.69
C HIS A 87 7.59 0.47 1.58
N CYS A 88 7.16 1.04 2.68
CA CYS A 88 6.66 2.41 2.74
C CYS A 88 7.51 3.20 3.71
N VAL A 89 8.12 4.29 3.26
CA VAL A 89 8.90 5.18 4.11
C VAL A 89 8.16 6.49 4.26
N ILE A 90 7.83 6.86 5.50
CA ILE A 90 7.08 8.06 5.84
C ILE A 90 7.76 8.83 6.97
N GLY A 91 7.55 10.13 6.99
CA GLY A 91 8.12 11.00 8.02
C GLY A 91 7.74 12.47 7.80
N PRO A 92 8.09 13.37 8.72
CA PRO A 92 7.86 14.80 8.56
C PRO A 92 8.67 15.38 7.37
N PRO A 93 8.34 16.59 6.90
CA PRO A 93 9.24 17.31 6.01
C PRO A 93 10.62 17.48 6.67
N THR A 94 11.66 17.61 5.90
CA THR A 94 13.07 17.65 6.35
C THR A 94 13.66 16.33 6.85
N ALA A 95 12.87 15.27 7.11
CA ALA A 95 13.41 13.94 7.33
C ALA A 95 14.01 13.39 6.03
N ASP A 96 15.20 12.79 6.12
CA ASP A 96 15.86 12.16 4.95
C ASP A 96 15.26 10.79 4.65
N LEU A 97 14.05 10.80 4.08
CA LEU A 97 13.32 9.59 3.73
C LEU A 97 13.99 8.82 2.59
N ILE A 98 14.60 9.53 1.64
CA ILE A 98 15.26 8.92 0.48
C ILE A 98 16.58 8.30 0.89
N GLY A 99 17.40 8.99 1.69
CA GLY A 99 18.64 8.43 2.25
C GLY A 99 18.36 7.18 3.07
N TYR A 100 17.36 7.26 3.98
CA TYR A 100 16.93 6.08 4.72
C TYR A 100 16.57 4.90 3.81
N ALA A 101 15.75 5.11 2.78
CA ALA A 101 15.39 4.04 1.86
C ALA A 101 16.60 3.49 1.11
N ALA A 102 17.50 4.37 0.65
CA ALA A 102 18.70 3.99 -0.10
C ALA A 102 19.64 3.07 0.69
N ASP A 103 19.70 3.20 2.02
CA ASP A 103 20.52 2.33 2.88
C ASP A 103 20.02 0.87 2.91
N TYR A 104 18.73 0.63 2.61
CA TYR A 104 18.12 -0.69 2.62
C TYR A 104 17.76 -1.23 1.23
N MET A 105 17.71 -0.37 0.22
CA MET A 105 17.36 -0.77 -1.15
C MET A 105 18.45 -1.64 -1.77
N ARG A 106 18.00 -2.66 -2.51
CA ARG A 106 18.89 -3.45 -3.36
C ARG A 106 19.06 -2.77 -4.72
N TYR A 107 20.07 -3.21 -5.48
CA TYR A 107 20.36 -2.65 -6.81
C TYR A 107 19.20 -2.80 -7.82
N ASP A 108 18.29 -3.76 -7.61
CA ASP A 108 17.12 -4.05 -8.43
C ASP A 108 15.80 -3.54 -7.85
N SER A 109 15.86 -2.78 -6.72
CA SER A 109 14.69 -2.18 -6.11
C SER A 109 14.13 -1.03 -6.93
N VAL A 110 12.81 -0.85 -6.86
CA VAL A 110 12.09 0.25 -7.51
C VAL A 110 11.76 1.31 -6.47
N MET A 111 12.25 2.55 -6.67
CA MET A 111 11.91 3.68 -5.81
C MET A 111 10.81 4.54 -6.42
N VAL A 112 9.82 4.90 -5.61
CA VAL A 112 8.71 5.80 -5.96
C VAL A 112 8.65 6.89 -4.90
N ALA A 113 9.43 7.95 -5.08
CA ALA A 113 9.48 9.09 -4.16
C ALA A 113 8.65 10.25 -4.70
N HIS A 114 7.74 10.79 -3.85
CA HIS A 114 6.88 11.91 -4.23
C HIS A 114 7.69 13.18 -4.57
N SER A 115 8.74 13.47 -3.80
CA SER A 115 9.65 14.60 -4.04
C SER A 115 10.38 14.50 -5.38
N GLU A 116 10.80 13.29 -5.79
CA GLU A 116 11.48 13.07 -7.05
C GLU A 116 10.59 13.36 -8.26
N PHE A 117 9.31 13.05 -8.20
CA PHE A 117 8.38 13.46 -9.25
C PHE A 117 8.27 14.98 -9.37
N ALA A 118 8.22 15.69 -8.23
CA ALA A 118 8.18 17.15 -8.25
C ALA A 118 9.49 17.73 -8.82
N ARG A 119 10.64 17.21 -8.39
CA ARG A 119 11.97 17.61 -8.87
C ARG A 119 12.12 17.43 -10.38
N VAL A 120 11.77 16.26 -10.91
CA VAL A 120 11.84 15.98 -12.35
C VAL A 120 10.89 16.86 -13.15
N LEU A 121 9.66 17.07 -12.68
CA LEU A 121 8.67 17.91 -13.35
C LEU A 121 9.04 19.41 -13.35
N SER A 122 9.83 19.87 -12.38
CA SER A 122 10.32 21.23 -12.29
C SER A 122 11.71 21.44 -12.92
N CYS A 123 12.34 20.40 -13.45
CA CYS A 123 13.72 20.45 -13.94
C CYS A 123 14.70 20.99 -12.88
N ASP A 124 14.55 20.57 -11.63
CA ASP A 124 15.34 21.01 -10.47
C ASP A 124 15.18 22.51 -10.10
N ASP A 125 14.11 23.17 -10.56
CA ASP A 125 13.77 24.55 -10.17
C ASP A 125 12.82 24.51 -8.94
N ASP A 126 13.32 24.95 -7.78
CA ASP A 126 12.59 24.90 -6.51
C ASP A 126 11.35 25.82 -6.51
N GLU A 127 11.41 26.98 -7.15
CA GLU A 127 10.25 27.87 -7.26
C GLU A 127 9.15 27.20 -8.09
N LEU A 128 9.51 26.55 -9.19
CA LEU A 128 8.60 25.82 -10.05
C LEU A 128 8.05 24.57 -9.34
N ALA A 129 8.90 23.83 -8.61
CA ALA A 129 8.50 22.69 -7.79
C ALA A 129 7.47 23.07 -6.72
N GLY A 130 7.60 24.25 -6.15
CA GLY A 130 6.67 24.84 -5.17
C GLY A 130 5.29 25.20 -5.75
N LYS A 131 5.13 25.32 -7.07
CA LYS A 131 3.85 25.68 -7.68
C LYS A 131 2.79 24.60 -7.52
N LYS A 132 1.57 24.99 -7.17
CA LYS A 132 0.44 24.08 -6.92
C LYS A 132 0.20 23.09 -8.07
N ALA A 133 0.37 23.53 -9.32
CA ALA A 133 0.17 22.68 -10.49
C ALA A 133 1.21 21.55 -10.55
N VAL A 134 2.49 21.85 -10.28
CA VAL A 134 3.59 20.86 -10.27
C VAL A 134 3.40 19.88 -9.13
N ARG A 135 3.11 20.36 -7.92
CA ARG A 135 2.84 19.47 -6.76
C ARG A 135 1.64 18.54 -7.00
N LEU A 136 0.58 19.05 -7.63
CA LEU A 136 -0.56 18.22 -7.99
C LEU A 136 -0.19 17.17 -9.05
N ALA A 137 0.56 17.53 -10.07
CA ALA A 137 1.04 16.59 -11.09
C ALA A 137 1.95 15.51 -10.49
N ALA A 138 2.86 15.88 -9.60
CA ALA A 138 3.71 14.94 -8.88
C ALA A 138 2.90 13.96 -8.02
N ALA A 139 1.88 14.47 -7.30
CA ALA A 139 1.00 13.62 -6.50
C ALA A 139 0.20 12.63 -7.35
N LEU A 140 -0.29 13.05 -8.51
CA LEU A 140 -1.02 12.16 -9.45
C LEU A 140 -0.09 11.13 -10.08
N ALA A 141 1.14 11.50 -10.41
CA ALA A 141 2.15 10.58 -10.93
C ALA A 141 2.52 9.51 -9.89
N TRP A 142 2.74 9.94 -8.64
CA TRP A 142 3.00 9.03 -7.52
C TRP A 142 1.83 8.06 -7.29
N ASP A 143 0.60 8.57 -7.22
CA ASP A 143 -0.61 7.75 -7.04
C ASP A 143 -0.80 6.75 -8.21
N ALA A 144 -0.45 7.13 -9.44
CA ALA A 144 -0.53 6.25 -10.60
C ALA A 144 0.53 5.13 -10.53
N ALA A 145 1.78 5.46 -10.18
CA ALA A 145 2.86 4.49 -10.00
C ALA A 145 2.52 3.51 -8.86
N TYR A 146 2.10 4.03 -7.70
CA TYR A 146 1.66 3.21 -6.57
C TYR A 146 0.56 2.23 -6.98
N ARG A 147 -0.52 2.70 -7.61
CA ARG A 147 -1.63 1.84 -8.03
C ARG A 147 -1.20 0.73 -8.98
N GLN A 148 -0.27 1.01 -9.88
CA GLN A 148 0.23 0.01 -10.83
C GLN A 148 1.10 -1.03 -10.12
N LEU A 149 2.03 -0.59 -9.26
CA LEU A 149 2.95 -1.48 -8.56
C LEU A 149 2.24 -2.33 -7.50
N ALA A 150 1.24 -1.79 -6.80
CA ALA A 150 0.42 -2.53 -5.84
C ALA A 150 -0.44 -3.66 -6.46
N ARG A 151 -0.53 -3.73 -7.77
CA ARG A 151 -1.28 -4.76 -8.52
C ARG A 151 -0.37 -5.74 -9.26
N THR A 152 0.93 -5.44 -9.34
CA THR A 152 1.84 -6.31 -10.07
C THR A 152 2.03 -7.64 -9.36
N GLN A 153 2.07 -8.71 -10.15
CA GLN A 153 2.44 -10.05 -9.66
C GLN A 153 3.89 -10.40 -9.97
N THR A 154 4.60 -9.52 -10.65
CA THR A 154 6.04 -9.66 -10.84
C THR A 154 6.72 -9.48 -9.47
N PRO A 155 7.61 -10.39 -9.08
CA PRO A 155 8.42 -10.21 -7.88
C PRO A 155 9.30 -8.97 -8.05
N LEU A 156 8.93 -7.89 -7.38
CA LEU A 156 9.65 -6.62 -7.35
C LEU A 156 9.81 -6.20 -5.90
N ASP A 157 10.92 -5.57 -5.60
CA ASP A 157 11.15 -4.86 -4.36
C ASP A 157 10.83 -3.38 -4.59
N VAL A 158 9.80 -2.85 -3.91
CA VAL A 158 9.24 -1.52 -4.18
C VAL A 158 9.27 -0.66 -2.93
N TRP A 159 9.88 0.50 -3.03
CA TRP A 159 10.00 1.49 -1.96
C TRP A 159 9.14 2.71 -2.28
N LEU A 160 8.06 2.89 -1.53
CA LEU A 160 7.13 4.01 -1.64
C LEU A 160 7.49 5.08 -0.62
N ILE A 161 7.93 6.24 -1.07
CA ILE A 161 8.47 7.29 -0.20
C ILE A 161 7.58 8.52 -0.30
N ARG A 162 7.11 9.00 0.85
CA ARG A 162 6.35 10.25 0.94
C ARG A 162 6.25 10.76 2.39
N THR A 163 6.09 12.06 2.54
CA THR A 163 5.98 12.70 3.85
C THR A 163 4.73 12.25 4.60
N LEU A 164 3.54 12.53 4.10
CA LEU A 164 2.29 12.14 4.76
C LEU A 164 1.70 10.90 4.11
N PRO A 165 1.30 9.86 4.89
CA PRO A 165 0.67 8.65 4.36
C PRO A 165 -0.82 8.90 4.03
N ARG A 166 -1.08 9.90 3.20
CA ARG A 166 -2.42 10.25 2.72
C ARG A 166 -2.36 10.98 1.39
N SER A 167 -3.38 10.82 0.58
CA SER A 167 -3.61 11.62 -0.62
C SER A 167 -5.11 11.94 -0.72
N ARG A 168 -5.50 12.74 -1.73
CA ARG A 168 -6.90 13.04 -1.98
C ARG A 168 -7.71 11.78 -2.32
N SER A 169 -7.11 10.84 -3.04
CA SER A 169 -7.72 9.56 -3.42
C SER A 169 -7.62 8.49 -2.33
N HIS A 170 -6.68 8.62 -1.40
CA HIS A 170 -6.41 7.68 -0.30
C HIS A 170 -6.23 8.45 1.02
N PRO A 171 -7.32 8.94 1.63
CA PRO A 171 -7.24 9.73 2.87
C PRO A 171 -6.67 8.92 4.05
N ASP A 172 -6.95 7.63 4.10
CA ASP A 172 -6.51 6.69 5.15
C ASP A 172 -5.42 5.71 4.63
N MET A 173 -4.48 6.21 3.85
CA MET A 173 -3.46 5.41 3.16
C MET A 173 -2.66 4.51 4.12
N LEU A 174 -2.31 5.00 5.32
CA LEU A 174 -1.61 4.20 6.33
C LEU A 174 -2.41 2.96 6.73
N ALA A 175 -3.72 3.10 6.93
CA ALA A 175 -4.58 1.97 7.25
C ALA A 175 -4.74 1.00 6.07
N GLU A 176 -4.75 1.50 4.84
CA GLU A 176 -4.73 0.66 3.65
C GLU A 176 -3.42 -0.14 3.56
N TRP A 177 -2.27 0.49 3.79
CA TRP A 177 -0.97 -0.19 3.76
C TRP A 177 -0.86 -1.30 4.81
N ILE A 178 -1.33 -1.01 6.02
CA ILE A 178 -1.41 -2.03 7.09
C ILE A 178 -2.33 -3.18 6.65
N ALA A 179 -3.49 -2.89 6.05
CA ALA A 179 -4.42 -3.91 5.59
C ALA A 179 -3.81 -4.84 4.52
N PHE A 180 -2.90 -4.33 3.68
CA PHE A 180 -2.16 -5.09 2.67
C PHE A 180 -0.84 -5.67 3.18
N ASP A 181 -0.55 -5.52 4.48
CA ASP A 181 0.67 -6.06 5.12
C ASP A 181 1.95 -5.53 4.46
N TYR A 182 1.96 -4.22 4.14
CA TYR A 182 3.17 -3.56 3.64
C TYR A 182 4.14 -3.33 4.79
N ASP A 183 5.43 -3.37 4.51
CA ASP A 183 6.45 -2.99 5.47
C ASP A 183 6.51 -1.47 5.59
N ILE A 184 6.38 -0.92 6.81
CA ILE A 184 6.21 0.52 7.00
C ILE A 184 7.27 1.04 7.96
N HIS A 185 8.08 1.96 7.46
CA HIS A 185 9.18 2.61 8.17
C HIS A 185 8.80 4.07 8.47
N VAL A 186 8.88 4.45 9.74
CA VAL A 186 8.65 5.83 10.20
C VAL A 186 10.00 6.46 10.53
N VAL A 187 10.39 7.43 9.72
CA VAL A 187 11.65 8.17 9.90
C VAL A 187 11.30 9.54 10.49
N ASP A 188 11.50 9.71 11.78
CA ASP A 188 11.17 10.95 12.49
C ASP A 188 12.36 11.41 13.33
N PRO A 189 13.01 12.52 12.92
CA PRO A 189 14.13 13.07 13.68
C PRO A 189 13.71 13.80 14.97
N GLY A 190 12.41 13.94 15.20
CA GLY A 190 11.84 14.64 16.34
C GLY A 190 11.36 16.05 16.02
N ALA A 191 10.28 16.46 16.73
CA ALA A 191 9.59 17.72 16.45
C ALA A 191 10.51 18.95 16.55
N GLU A 192 11.36 19.01 17.56
CA GLU A 192 12.29 20.11 17.78
C GLU A 192 13.18 20.30 16.53
N GLN A 193 13.86 19.25 16.10
CA GLN A 193 14.74 19.29 14.93
C GLN A 193 13.99 19.66 13.65
N VAL A 194 12.77 19.13 13.45
CA VAL A 194 11.97 19.41 12.25
C VAL A 194 11.56 20.89 12.22
N PHE A 195 11.03 21.44 13.32
CA PHE A 195 10.62 22.85 13.36
C PHE A 195 11.77 23.83 13.32
N ASP A 196 12.94 23.45 13.77
CA ASP A 196 14.17 24.27 13.64
C ASP A 196 14.73 24.28 12.21
N THR A 197 14.44 23.25 11.41
CA THR A 197 14.98 23.09 10.06
C THR A 197 14.02 23.58 8.98
N VAL A 198 12.71 23.60 9.24
CA VAL A 198 11.71 24.06 8.28
C VAL A 198 11.86 25.57 8.03
N ASP A 199 12.03 25.94 6.78
CA ASP A 199 12.32 27.31 6.34
C ASP A 199 11.14 28.01 5.63
N ASN A 200 10.02 27.27 5.42
CA ASN A 200 8.86 27.81 4.72
C ASN A 200 7.53 27.38 5.37
N ALA A 201 6.51 28.22 5.21
CA ALA A 201 5.20 28.04 5.82
C ALA A 201 4.45 26.78 5.31
N ALA A 202 4.74 26.31 4.08
CA ALA A 202 4.07 25.14 3.53
C ALA A 202 4.57 23.86 4.23
N ASP A 203 5.87 23.72 4.41
CA ASP A 203 6.47 22.59 5.11
C ASP A 203 6.19 22.65 6.62
N GLU A 204 6.16 23.85 7.21
CA GLU A 204 5.71 24.01 8.60
C GLU A 204 4.27 23.50 8.79
N GLN A 205 3.37 23.79 7.85
CA GLN A 205 2.01 23.27 7.89
C GLN A 205 1.98 21.74 7.74
N VAL A 206 2.83 21.17 6.89
CA VAL A 206 2.94 19.70 6.73
C VAL A 206 3.52 19.06 7.99
N ALA A 207 4.53 19.66 8.62
CA ALA A 207 5.10 19.20 9.89
C ALA A 207 4.03 19.18 11.00
N ARG A 208 3.24 20.27 11.15
CA ARG A 208 2.12 20.32 12.08
C ARG A 208 1.10 19.21 11.83
N GLN A 209 0.81 18.93 10.55
CA GLN A 209 -0.10 17.83 10.18
C GLN A 209 0.49 16.46 10.52
N TRP A 210 1.80 16.25 10.32
CA TRP A 210 2.49 15.02 10.67
C TRP A 210 2.37 14.74 12.17
N TYR A 211 2.77 15.68 13.00
CA TYR A 211 2.73 15.49 14.46
C TYR A 211 1.30 15.39 15.01
N ALA A 212 0.32 16.07 14.40
CA ALA A 212 -1.09 15.92 14.75
C ALA A 212 -1.65 14.51 14.45
N MET A 213 -1.04 13.75 13.54
CA MET A 213 -1.44 12.36 13.26
C MET A 213 -0.99 11.38 14.36
N GLY A 214 0.02 11.73 15.16
CA GLY A 214 0.56 10.88 16.23
C GLY A 214 1.14 9.54 15.73
N VAL A 215 1.63 9.50 14.50
CA VAL A 215 2.21 8.29 13.92
C VAL A 215 3.62 8.08 14.45
N THR A 216 3.85 6.91 15.05
CA THR A 216 5.18 6.48 15.52
C THR A 216 5.51 5.08 15.02
N GLN A 217 6.80 4.76 14.91
CA GLN A 217 7.22 3.39 14.51
C GLN A 217 6.60 2.33 15.43
N ALA A 218 6.57 2.57 16.75
CA ALA A 218 5.98 1.65 17.70
C ALA A 218 4.49 1.41 17.45
N SER A 219 3.72 2.47 17.17
CA SER A 219 2.28 2.36 16.87
C SER A 219 2.01 1.62 15.56
N VAL A 220 2.86 1.83 14.57
CA VAL A 220 2.79 1.14 13.27
C VAL A 220 3.12 -0.34 13.45
N CYS A 221 4.23 -0.68 14.11
CA CYS A 221 4.61 -2.07 14.39
C CYS A 221 3.53 -2.84 15.14
N ALA A 222 2.91 -2.24 16.17
CA ALA A 222 1.81 -2.88 16.91
C ALA A 222 0.61 -3.21 16.00
N ARG A 223 0.22 -2.30 15.11
CA ARG A 223 -0.87 -2.51 14.15
C ARG A 223 -0.52 -3.55 13.10
N LEU A 224 0.71 -3.54 12.59
CA LEU A 224 1.21 -4.55 11.64
C LEU A 224 1.25 -5.93 12.28
N ALA A 225 1.75 -6.07 13.52
CA ALA A 225 1.75 -7.34 14.23
C ALA A 225 0.32 -7.90 14.41
N GLN A 226 -0.64 -7.05 14.78
CA GLN A 226 -2.05 -7.43 14.87
C GLN A 226 -2.59 -7.89 13.51
N ARG A 227 -2.26 -7.17 12.43
CA ARG A 227 -2.69 -7.52 11.07
C ARG A 227 -2.06 -8.83 10.62
N HIS A 228 -0.77 -9.00 10.83
CA HIS A 228 -0.05 -10.23 10.51
C HIS A 228 -0.67 -11.45 11.20
N ALA A 229 -0.95 -11.35 12.51
CA ALA A 229 -1.63 -12.42 13.24
C ALA A 229 -2.99 -12.80 12.64
N GLN A 230 -3.77 -11.84 12.16
CA GLN A 230 -5.02 -12.11 11.45
C GLN A 230 -4.77 -12.83 10.11
N LEU A 231 -3.74 -12.44 9.37
CA LEU A 231 -3.39 -13.10 8.10
C LEU A 231 -2.88 -14.52 8.30
N VAL A 232 -2.17 -14.78 9.39
CA VAL A 232 -1.78 -16.15 9.80
C VAL A 232 -3.01 -17.01 10.07
N GLN A 233 -3.98 -16.52 10.83
CA GLN A 233 -5.24 -17.21 11.09
C GLN A 233 -6.04 -17.53 9.81
N LEU A 234 -5.90 -16.68 8.81
CA LEU A 234 -6.52 -16.86 7.49
C LEU A 234 -5.68 -17.75 6.55
N GLY A 235 -4.52 -18.25 7.00
CA GLY A 235 -3.62 -19.04 6.18
C GLY A 235 -2.96 -18.27 5.03
N LEU A 236 -2.79 -16.95 5.19
CA LEU A 236 -2.21 -16.06 4.19
C LEU A 236 -0.77 -15.67 4.54
N ARG A 237 -0.31 -16.01 5.73
CA ARG A 237 1.06 -15.87 6.22
C ARG A 237 1.45 -17.12 7.02
N ASN A 238 2.76 -17.34 7.14
CA ASN A 238 3.30 -18.35 8.04
C ASN A 238 3.32 -17.82 9.48
N GLY A 239 3.26 -18.69 10.48
CA GLY A 239 3.19 -18.32 11.90
C GLY A 239 4.46 -17.72 12.50
N THR A 240 5.54 -17.63 11.76
CA THR A 240 6.76 -16.90 12.16
C THR A 240 6.56 -15.43 11.88
N THR A 241 6.64 -14.58 12.89
CA THR A 241 6.68 -13.13 12.74
C THR A 241 7.93 -12.78 11.94
N ALA A 242 7.74 -12.24 10.73
CA ALA A 242 8.82 -11.70 9.92
C ALA A 242 9.22 -10.31 10.47
N HIS A 243 9.76 -10.28 11.66
CA HIS A 243 10.50 -9.17 12.26
C HIS A 243 11.43 -9.73 13.32
N ASP A 244 12.23 -10.71 12.92
CA ASP A 244 13.45 -11.00 13.62
C ASP A 244 14.59 -10.33 12.85
N ASP A 245 14.61 -9.00 12.93
CA ASP A 245 15.75 -8.18 12.54
C ASP A 245 16.85 -8.28 13.61
N SER A 246 17.24 -9.48 13.95
CA SER A 246 18.57 -9.70 14.48
C SER A 246 19.53 -9.84 13.30
N LEU A 247 19.81 -8.75 12.62
CA LEU A 247 21.05 -8.61 11.87
C LEU A 247 22.20 -8.48 12.88
N GLU A 248 22.57 -9.60 13.48
CA GLU A 248 23.90 -9.76 14.02
C GLU A 248 24.86 -9.96 12.85
N TRP A 249 25.78 -9.00 12.70
CA TRP A 249 26.98 -9.09 11.86
C TRP A 249 28.14 -9.55 12.69
#